data_268b6a9b598c78ec7a11e3cd0ad54a35
#
_entry.id   268b6a9b598c78ec7a11e3cd0ad54a35
#
_cell.length_a   1.000
_cell.length_b   1.000
_cell.length_c   1.000
_cell.angle_alpha   90.00
_cell.angle_beta   90.00
_cell.angle_gamma   90.00
#
_symmetry.space_group_name_H-M   'P 1'
#
loop_
_entity.id
_entity.type
_entity.pdbx_description
1 polymer ?
#
loop_
_entity_poly.entity_id
_entity_poly.type
_entity_poly.pdbx_seq_one_letter_code
_entity_poly.pdbx_strand_id
1 'polypeptide(L)'
;LDWYKSYAQKGNLPIVQDTAEAAMSILPCLGRVRLLRHWSGVMDMTMDGSFFICKTPIDNLYLNAGWNYGGFKASPASGWYFADLITNDRPHEIIKNHDLKRFEKGINIDERGAGPDPKLHG
;
A
#
# COMPACT_ATOMS: atom_id res chain seq x y z
N LEU A 1 -4.16 18.27 15.43
CA LEU A 1 -4.37 16.87 14.96
C LEU A 1 -5.86 16.54 14.72
N ASP A 2 -6.70 17.54 14.56
CA ASP A 2 -8.16 17.36 14.31
C ASP A 2 -8.49 16.93 12.88
N TRP A 3 -7.57 17.07 11.93
CA TRP A 3 -7.73 16.56 10.57
C TRP A 3 -7.90 15.04 10.53
N TYR A 4 -7.37 14.33 11.51
CA TYR A 4 -7.50 12.88 11.62
C TYR A 4 -8.95 12.42 11.84
N LYS A 5 -9.81 13.30 12.33
CA LYS A 5 -11.23 13.01 12.56
C LYS A 5 -12.11 13.22 11.31
N SER A 6 -11.55 13.77 10.24
CA SER A 6 -12.33 14.21 9.07
C SER A 6 -12.41 13.21 7.91
N TYR A 7 -11.64 12.10 7.92
CA TYR A 7 -11.80 11.11 6.86
C TYR A 7 -13.09 10.30 7.03
N ALA A 8 -13.71 9.92 5.93
CA ALA A 8 -14.99 9.21 5.92
C ALA A 8 -14.86 7.76 6.44
N GLN A 9 -14.94 7.56 7.74
CA GLN A 9 -14.85 6.24 8.37
C GLN A 9 -15.92 5.26 7.88
N LYS A 10 -17.06 5.77 7.45
CA LYS A 10 -18.21 4.96 7.00
C LYS A 10 -18.10 4.49 5.55
N GLY A 11 -17.05 4.89 4.82
CA GLY A 11 -16.93 4.62 3.40
C GLY A 11 -17.88 5.43 2.54
N ASN A 12 -17.85 5.17 1.23
CA ASN A 12 -18.65 5.85 0.21
C ASN A 12 -19.52 4.82 -0.52
N LEU A 13 -20.82 5.06 -0.61
CA LEU A 13 -21.78 4.12 -1.22
C LEU A 13 -21.46 3.76 -2.68
N PRO A 14 -21.12 4.69 -3.58
CA PRO A 14 -20.70 4.33 -4.94
C PRO A 14 -19.53 3.34 -4.96
N ILE A 15 -18.49 3.58 -4.17
CA ILE A 15 -17.32 2.67 -4.08
C ILE A 15 -17.72 1.30 -3.52
N VAL A 16 -18.65 1.25 -2.58
CA VAL A 16 -19.18 -0.01 -2.04
C VAL A 16 -19.90 -0.80 -3.11
N GLN A 17 -20.71 -0.13 -3.94
CA GLN A 17 -21.41 -0.73 -5.05
C GLN A 17 -20.42 -1.29 -6.08
N ASP A 18 -19.46 -0.49 -6.56
CA ASP A 18 -18.44 -0.92 -7.51
C ASP A 18 -17.64 -2.11 -7.00
N THR A 19 -17.27 -2.09 -5.71
CA THR A 19 -16.56 -3.19 -5.06
C THR A 19 -17.40 -4.46 -5.01
N ALA A 20 -18.70 -4.34 -4.71
CA ALA A 20 -19.62 -5.48 -4.69
C ALA A 20 -19.81 -6.05 -6.10
N GLU A 21 -19.98 -5.22 -7.12
CA GLU A 21 -20.11 -5.64 -8.51
C GLU A 21 -18.83 -6.35 -8.98
N ALA A 22 -17.65 -5.81 -8.69
CA ALA A 22 -16.38 -6.45 -8.99
C ALA A 22 -16.22 -7.80 -8.27
N ALA A 23 -16.61 -7.89 -7.01
CA ALA A 23 -16.57 -9.15 -6.26
C ALA A 23 -17.54 -10.20 -6.84
N MET A 24 -18.75 -9.79 -7.24
CA MET A 24 -19.74 -10.68 -7.88
C MET A 24 -19.32 -11.13 -9.28
N SER A 25 -18.53 -10.34 -10.00
CA SER A 25 -17.99 -10.77 -11.30
C SER A 25 -16.99 -11.92 -11.18
N ILE A 26 -16.28 -12.00 -10.04
CA ILE A 26 -15.32 -13.07 -9.73
C ILE A 26 -16.02 -14.26 -9.07
N LEU A 27 -16.92 -13.98 -8.13
CA LEU A 27 -17.65 -14.96 -7.34
C LEU A 27 -19.17 -14.68 -7.39
N PRO A 28 -19.89 -15.17 -8.41
CA PRO A 28 -21.32 -14.89 -8.60
C PRO A 28 -22.23 -15.25 -7.42
N CYS A 29 -21.82 -16.21 -6.58
CA CYS A 29 -22.56 -16.58 -5.36
C CYS A 29 -22.71 -15.44 -4.36
N LEU A 30 -21.83 -14.43 -4.40
CA LEU A 30 -21.91 -13.25 -3.54
C LEU A 30 -23.13 -12.37 -3.82
N GLY A 31 -23.77 -12.49 -4.98
CA GLY A 31 -25.06 -11.81 -5.26
C GLY A 31 -26.23 -12.25 -4.38
N ARG A 32 -26.07 -13.32 -3.62
CA ARG A 32 -27.10 -13.85 -2.70
C ARG A 32 -26.85 -13.53 -1.22
N VAL A 33 -25.72 -12.88 -0.91
CA VAL A 33 -25.34 -12.53 0.45
C VAL A 33 -25.69 -11.08 0.78
N ARG A 34 -25.74 -10.77 2.06
CA ARG A 34 -25.98 -9.41 2.53
C ARG A 34 -24.66 -8.74 2.88
N LEU A 35 -24.52 -7.49 2.49
CA LEU A 35 -23.43 -6.64 2.98
C LEU A 35 -23.69 -6.37 4.46
N LEU A 36 -22.80 -6.81 5.32
CA LEU A 36 -22.91 -6.62 6.77
C LEU A 36 -22.30 -5.30 7.22
N ARG A 37 -21.14 -4.94 6.69
CA ARG A 37 -20.40 -3.74 7.05
C ARG A 37 -19.53 -3.28 5.89
N HIS A 38 -19.29 -1.98 5.87
CA HIS A 38 -18.23 -1.36 5.07
C HIS A 38 -17.58 -0.24 5.88
N TRP A 39 -16.34 0.00 5.61
CA TRP A 39 -15.57 1.08 6.22
C TRP A 39 -14.46 1.52 5.29
N SER A 40 -13.88 2.67 5.57
CA SER A 40 -12.70 3.18 4.88
C SER A 40 -11.54 3.37 5.84
N GLY A 41 -10.35 3.49 5.30
CA GLY A 41 -9.12 3.75 6.03
C GLY A 41 -8.24 4.74 5.29
N VAL A 42 -7.16 5.14 5.94
CA VAL A 42 -6.14 5.99 5.34
C VAL A 42 -5.05 5.10 4.74
N MET A 43 -4.66 5.39 3.51
CA MET A 43 -3.57 4.72 2.83
C MET A 43 -2.29 5.56 2.91
N ASP A 44 -1.16 4.89 3.10
CA ASP A 44 0.17 5.48 3.11
C ASP A 44 0.76 5.52 1.68
N MET A 45 0.27 6.45 0.87
CA MET A 45 0.68 6.58 -0.53
C MET A 45 2.06 7.20 -0.66
N THR A 46 2.92 6.60 -1.48
CA THR A 46 4.17 7.17 -1.93
C THR A 46 4.00 7.85 -3.29
N MET A 47 4.91 8.75 -3.65
CA MET A 47 4.82 9.50 -4.91
C MET A 47 4.93 8.62 -6.16
N ASP A 48 5.69 7.53 -6.07
CA ASP A 48 5.93 6.59 -7.18
C ASP A 48 5.13 5.29 -7.06
N GLY A 49 4.24 5.19 -6.07
CA GLY A 49 3.45 3.98 -5.84
C GLY A 49 4.23 2.80 -5.25
N SER A 50 5.53 2.95 -4.99
CA SER A 50 6.38 1.89 -4.46
C SER A 50 6.73 2.07 -2.99
N PHE A 51 6.78 0.98 -2.26
CA PHE A 51 7.06 0.94 -0.83
C PHE A 51 8.50 1.36 -0.47
N PHE A 52 8.73 1.50 0.82
CA PHE A 52 10.05 1.63 1.43
C PHE A 52 10.35 0.43 2.32
N ILE A 53 11.49 -0.20 2.11
CA ILE A 53 12.15 -1.08 3.07
C ILE A 53 13.62 -0.67 3.09
N CYS A 54 14.01 0.13 4.06
CA CYS A 54 15.36 0.68 4.08
C CYS A 54 15.83 1.08 5.48
N LYS A 55 17.13 1.29 5.57
CA LYS A 55 17.77 1.97 6.69
C LYS A 55 17.59 3.48 6.52
N THR A 56 17.31 4.19 7.59
CA THR A 56 17.27 5.66 7.57
C THR A 56 18.66 6.25 7.87
N PRO A 57 18.88 7.56 7.67
CA PRO A 57 20.11 8.23 8.10
C PRO A 57 20.32 8.26 9.62
N ILE A 58 19.30 7.90 10.40
CA ILE A 58 19.36 7.86 11.86
C ILE A 58 19.79 6.46 12.28
N ASP A 59 20.78 6.37 13.15
CA ASP A 59 21.29 5.10 13.65
C ASP A 59 20.20 4.27 14.32
N ASN A 60 20.17 2.98 14.01
CA ASN A 60 19.20 2.00 14.49
C ASN A 60 17.73 2.29 14.14
N LEU A 61 17.47 3.20 13.20
CA LEU A 61 16.13 3.47 12.70
C LEU A 61 15.96 2.90 11.30
N TYR A 62 15.04 1.96 11.16
CA TYR A 62 14.68 1.31 9.90
C TYR A 62 13.25 1.68 9.51
N LEU A 63 12.96 1.66 8.24
CA LEU A 63 11.65 2.00 7.69
C LEU A 63 11.10 0.83 6.88
N ASN A 64 9.83 0.48 7.16
CA ASN A 64 9.02 -0.41 6.35
C ASN A 64 7.62 0.23 6.24
N ALA A 65 7.37 0.95 5.15
CA ALA A 65 6.17 1.79 4.97
C ALA A 65 5.87 2.08 3.50
N GLY A 66 4.79 2.80 3.24
CA GLY A 66 4.43 3.25 1.90
C GLY A 66 3.92 2.12 1.01
N TRP A 67 3.19 1.18 1.56
CA TRP A 67 2.73 -0.01 0.84
C TRP A 67 1.52 0.24 -0.06
N ASN A 68 0.98 1.44 -0.05
CA ASN A 68 -0.14 1.82 -0.92
C ASN A 68 -1.32 0.82 -0.82
N TYR A 69 -1.65 0.15 -1.93
CA TYR A 69 -2.68 -0.89 -1.98
C TYR A 69 -2.17 -2.30 -1.66
N GLY A 70 -0.86 -2.48 -1.54
CA GLY A 70 -0.19 -3.79 -1.51
C GLY A 70 0.09 -4.36 -0.14
N GLY A 71 -0.08 -3.61 0.93
CA GLY A 71 0.46 -3.93 2.26
C GLY A 71 0.01 -5.26 2.83
N PHE A 72 -1.28 -5.57 2.74
CA PHE A 72 -1.80 -6.82 3.28
C PHE A 72 -1.22 -8.05 2.57
N LYS A 73 -1.31 -8.08 1.25
CA LYS A 73 -0.81 -9.23 0.45
C LYS A 73 0.71 -9.39 0.52
N ALA A 74 1.43 -8.29 0.68
CA ALA A 74 2.89 -8.28 0.74
C ALA A 74 3.46 -8.53 2.14
N SER A 75 2.64 -8.54 3.19
CA SER A 75 3.11 -8.59 4.58
C SER A 75 4.06 -9.77 4.89
N PRO A 76 3.90 -11.00 4.38
CA PRO A 76 4.86 -12.07 4.65
C PRO A 76 6.24 -11.79 4.06
N ALA A 77 6.29 -11.36 2.80
CA ALA A 77 7.55 -11.05 2.11
C ALA A 77 8.21 -9.80 2.70
N SER A 78 7.40 -8.76 2.97
CA SER A 78 7.89 -7.52 3.58
C SER A 78 8.50 -7.77 4.95
N GLY A 79 7.86 -8.57 5.78
CA GLY A 79 8.38 -8.95 7.08
C GLY A 79 9.71 -9.70 6.99
N TRP A 80 9.83 -10.63 6.05
CA TRP A 80 11.05 -11.37 5.82
C TRP A 80 12.22 -10.48 5.38
N TYR A 81 12.01 -9.64 4.34
CA TYR A 81 13.06 -8.73 3.85
C TYR A 81 13.43 -7.66 4.87
N PHE A 82 12.49 -7.23 5.68
CA PHE A 82 12.75 -6.26 6.74
C PHE A 82 13.59 -6.88 7.88
N ALA A 83 13.27 -8.10 8.28
CA ALA A 83 14.08 -8.85 9.25
C ALA A 83 15.50 -9.13 8.72
N ASP A 84 15.62 -9.52 7.44
CA ASP A 84 16.91 -9.73 6.79
C ASP A 84 17.75 -8.46 6.77
N LEU A 85 17.14 -7.31 6.43
CA LEU A 85 17.79 -5.99 6.45
C LEU A 85 18.32 -5.64 7.85
N ILE A 86 17.51 -5.83 8.90
CA ILE A 86 17.90 -5.54 10.28
C ILE A 86 19.05 -6.46 10.73
N THR A 87 18.97 -7.72 10.39
CA THR A 87 19.95 -8.73 10.83
C THR A 87 21.31 -8.58 10.15
N ASN A 88 21.29 -8.32 8.84
CA ASN A 88 22.50 -8.28 8.02
C ASN A 88 23.04 -6.86 7.79
N ASP A 89 22.30 -5.84 8.22
CA ASP A 89 22.60 -4.41 8.03
C ASP A 89 22.87 -4.02 6.56
N ARG A 90 22.33 -4.79 5.63
CA ARG A 90 22.42 -4.57 4.19
C ARG A 90 21.12 -4.97 3.49
N PRO A 91 20.67 -4.19 2.50
CA PRO A 91 19.46 -4.53 1.78
C PRO A 91 19.66 -5.76 0.90
N HIS A 92 18.67 -6.64 0.90
CA HIS A 92 18.57 -7.73 -0.08
C HIS A 92 18.43 -7.16 -1.50
N GLU A 93 18.87 -7.91 -2.52
CA GLU A 93 18.86 -7.48 -3.92
C GLU A 93 17.49 -6.97 -4.40
N ILE A 94 16.40 -7.57 -3.94
CA ILE A 94 15.03 -7.21 -4.32
C ILE A 94 14.62 -5.84 -3.77
N ILE A 95 15.07 -5.47 -2.58
CA ILE A 95 14.67 -4.22 -1.91
C ILE A 95 15.72 -3.10 -2.02
N LYS A 96 16.86 -3.35 -2.62
CA LYS A 96 17.99 -2.39 -2.64
C LYS A 96 17.66 -1.01 -3.21
N ASN A 97 16.68 -0.93 -4.12
CA ASN A 97 16.26 0.31 -4.73
C ASN A 97 15.09 0.99 -3.98
N HIS A 98 14.52 0.32 -2.96
CA HIS A 98 13.38 0.82 -2.19
C HIS A 98 13.83 1.66 -0.99
N ASP A 99 14.85 2.50 -1.18
CA ASP A 99 15.39 3.39 -0.17
C ASP A 99 14.79 4.81 -0.23
N LEU A 100 14.98 5.60 0.82
CA LEU A 100 14.53 7.00 0.87
C LEU A 100 15.26 7.88 -0.15
N LYS A 101 16.51 7.56 -0.47
CA LYS A 101 17.36 8.35 -1.35
C LYS A 101 16.99 8.23 -2.82
N ARG A 102 16.05 7.30 -3.17
CA ARG A 102 15.64 7.15 -4.56
C ARG A 102 15.04 8.43 -5.14
N PHE A 103 14.28 9.17 -4.34
CA PHE A 103 13.71 10.45 -4.78
C PHE A 103 14.76 11.56 -4.92
N GLU A 104 15.75 11.61 -4.03
CA GLU A 104 16.88 12.54 -4.15
C GLU A 104 17.68 12.29 -5.44
N LYS A 105 17.78 11.04 -5.87
CA LYS A 105 18.44 10.61 -7.11
C LYS A 105 17.57 10.73 -8.35
N GLY A 106 16.30 11.16 -8.20
CA GLY A 106 15.34 11.20 -9.30
C GLY A 106 14.92 9.80 -9.82
N ILE A 107 15.10 8.77 -9.00
CA ILE A 107 14.72 7.40 -9.34
C ILE A 107 13.28 7.16 -8.89
N ASN A 108 12.39 6.90 -9.84
CA ASN A 108 11.03 6.42 -9.57
C ASN A 108 10.96 4.93 -9.90
N ILE A 109 10.41 4.15 -8.99
CA ILE A 109 10.13 2.74 -9.21
C ILE A 109 8.69 2.66 -9.69
N ASP A 110 8.51 2.56 -11.01
CA ASP A 110 7.17 2.40 -11.62
C ASP A 110 6.78 0.93 -11.56
N GLU A 111 6.12 0.55 -10.48
CA GLU A 111 5.51 -0.77 -10.38
C GLU A 111 4.18 -0.77 -11.11
N ARG A 112 4.11 -1.45 -12.25
CA ARG A 112 2.88 -1.59 -13.03
C ARG A 112 1.74 -2.12 -12.16
N GLY A 113 0.66 -1.34 -12.08
CA GLY A 113 -0.52 -1.68 -11.29
C GLY A 113 -0.46 -1.32 -9.80
N ALA A 114 0.59 -0.66 -9.34
CA ALA A 114 0.69 -0.15 -7.96
C ALA A 114 0.25 1.31 -7.82
N GLY A 115 0.16 2.05 -8.90
CA GLY A 115 -0.31 3.43 -8.92
C GLY A 115 -1.83 3.54 -9.12
N PRO A 116 -2.42 4.71 -8.85
CA PRO A 116 -3.81 4.99 -9.19
C PRO A 116 -4.00 4.84 -10.70
N ASP A 117 -5.00 4.05 -11.10
CA ASP A 117 -5.36 3.93 -12.52
C ASP A 117 -5.83 5.31 -13.02
N PRO A 118 -5.17 5.92 -14.02
CA PRO A 118 -5.56 7.20 -14.56
C PRO A 118 -6.99 7.23 -15.12
N LYS A 119 -7.56 6.06 -15.40
CA LYS A 119 -8.95 5.92 -15.91
C LYS A 119 -10.02 6.00 -14.82
N LEU A 120 -9.63 5.91 -13.53
CA LEU A 120 -10.57 6.01 -12.42
C LEU A 120 -10.83 7.45 -11.95
N HIS A 121 -10.16 8.43 -12.56
CA HIS A 121 -10.27 9.85 -12.20
C HIS A 121 -10.74 10.72 -13.39
N GLY A 122 -11.33 10.11 -14.41
CA GLY A 122 -11.95 10.81 -15.56
C GLY A 122 -13.43 11.05 -15.36
#